data_45762b2a290837eadbb4c0fa2892f467
#
_entry.id   45762b2a290837eadbb4c0fa2892f467
#
_cell.length_a   1.000
_cell.length_b   1.000
_cell.length_c   1.000
_cell.angle_alpha   90.00
_cell.angle_beta   90.00
_cell.angle_gamma   90.00
#
_symmetry.space_group_name_H-M   'P 1'
#
loop_
_entity.id
_entity.type
_entity.pdbx_description
1 polymer ?
#
loop_
_entity_poly.entity_id
_entity_poly.type
_entity_poly.pdbx_seq_one_letter_code
_entity_poly.pdbx_strand_id
1 'polypeptide(L)'
;MIKNERQYRVTKARAEEFEHALAESSSKRPMTAEDKLWLKVQRDAFASQLDELREELKEYEELRARGVNALQVSSLDELPQALVKARIAAGLTQKDLADRLGVKEQQIQRYEAADYAGASLDRIREIMRALGLRLANGVLLPQSGTTLAGVLRRMNSVGLSREFVQNRLLPKTLASRLRADIAVDDPQTEIWGLEAAARVGRVFDWDPGLILGNAPLMVRNDALAEARFKVPARTEQQFFAAYTVYAHYLALLLLQSTSHIKQTKSIPTDADTIRNAISIRGEITLEGVLTYSWDELGIPVLPLNDPGAFHGACWRIKGRNVIVLKQRTTSSARWIIDLIHEFRHLTKRPAEDIAVVEPDVLTKDAPSDVVDEEAEATDFAGEVALGGRAEELAQKCVETAQGKLEWIKKAVPKVARDEGVSVDLLANYMAYRLSLQGENWWGAAQNLQQRNGNPWRIARDFVIRRADFGNVNPIDKEILLQALSETE
;
A
#
# COMPACT_ATOMS: atom_id res chain seq x y z
N MET A 1 -19.89 -9.47 4.93
CA MET A 1 -20.70 -8.52 5.76
C MET A 1 -22.00 -9.16 6.23
N ILE A 2 -22.30 -9.11 7.49
CA ILE A 2 -23.52 -9.63 8.13
C ILE A 2 -24.67 -8.64 7.92
N LYS A 3 -25.80 -9.10 7.36
CA LYS A 3 -26.96 -8.26 7.01
C LYS A 3 -28.13 -8.39 8.00
N ASN A 4 -28.19 -9.43 8.82
CA ASN A 4 -29.29 -9.65 9.76
C ASN A 4 -28.88 -10.53 10.95
N GLU A 5 -29.74 -10.59 11.98
CA GLU A 5 -29.53 -11.33 13.23
C GLU A 5 -29.34 -12.85 13.03
N ARG A 6 -29.99 -13.42 12.02
CA ARG A 6 -29.81 -14.84 11.70
C ARG A 6 -28.39 -15.10 11.19
N GLN A 7 -27.91 -14.27 10.27
CA GLN A 7 -26.53 -14.39 9.78
C GLN A 7 -25.53 -14.16 10.90
N TYR A 8 -25.76 -13.15 11.77
CA TYR A 8 -24.92 -12.91 12.94
C TYR A 8 -24.77 -14.17 13.82
N ARG A 9 -25.90 -14.82 14.18
CA ARG A 9 -25.85 -16.06 14.99
C ARG A 9 -25.11 -17.20 14.28
N VAL A 10 -25.34 -17.36 12.99
CA VAL A 10 -24.64 -18.38 12.19
C VAL A 10 -23.15 -18.11 12.11
N THR A 11 -22.77 -16.86 11.84
CA THR A 11 -21.36 -16.44 11.78
C THR A 11 -20.68 -16.61 13.13
N LYS A 12 -21.37 -16.26 14.22
CA LYS A 12 -20.87 -16.43 15.59
C LYS A 12 -20.64 -17.90 15.95
N ALA A 13 -21.62 -18.75 15.69
CA ALA A 13 -21.48 -20.20 15.92
C ALA A 13 -20.33 -20.77 15.10
N ARG A 14 -20.15 -20.32 13.86
CA ARG A 14 -19.05 -20.76 13.00
C ARG A 14 -17.68 -20.28 13.50
N ALA A 15 -17.61 -19.06 14.05
CA ALA A 15 -16.39 -18.58 14.68
C ALA A 15 -16.02 -19.42 15.91
N GLU A 16 -16.99 -19.79 16.74
CA GLU A 16 -16.80 -20.69 17.89
C GLU A 16 -16.32 -22.09 17.46
N GLU A 17 -16.85 -22.62 16.35
CA GLU A 17 -16.38 -23.91 15.76
C GLU A 17 -14.91 -23.82 15.32
N PHE A 18 -14.49 -22.72 14.65
CA PHE A 18 -13.11 -22.53 14.26
C PHE A 18 -12.17 -22.31 15.46
N GLU A 19 -12.61 -21.61 16.52
CA GLU A 19 -11.86 -21.50 17.77
C GLU A 19 -11.60 -22.90 18.39
N HIS A 20 -12.64 -23.73 18.42
CA HIS A 20 -12.52 -25.09 18.94
C HIS A 20 -11.58 -25.94 18.09
N ALA A 21 -11.69 -25.87 16.76
CA ALA A 21 -10.81 -26.59 15.83
C ALA A 21 -9.34 -26.15 15.96
N LEU A 22 -9.09 -24.84 16.19
CA LEU A 22 -7.77 -24.31 16.46
C LEU A 22 -7.21 -24.84 17.78
N ALA A 23 -8.01 -24.85 18.84
CA ALA A 23 -7.61 -25.38 20.14
C ALA A 23 -7.27 -26.88 20.06
N GLU A 24 -8.11 -27.69 19.37
CA GLU A 24 -7.84 -29.11 19.14
C GLU A 24 -6.59 -29.35 18.31
N SER A 25 -6.40 -28.58 17.21
CA SER A 25 -5.21 -28.72 16.38
C SER A 25 -3.94 -28.36 17.13
N SER A 26 -4.03 -27.47 18.12
CA SER A 26 -2.91 -27.04 18.97
C SER A 26 -2.49 -28.11 19.97
N SER A 27 -3.40 -29.01 20.34
CA SER A 27 -3.13 -30.13 21.24
C SER A 27 -2.49 -31.36 20.55
N LYS A 28 -2.59 -31.44 19.22
CA LYS A 28 -2.03 -32.56 18.43
C LYS A 28 -0.51 -32.48 18.36
N ARG A 29 0.18 -33.57 18.74
CA ARG A 29 1.66 -33.67 18.61
C ARG A 29 2.00 -34.29 17.26
N PRO A 30 2.76 -33.58 16.40
CA PRO A 30 3.20 -34.14 15.13
C PRO A 30 4.20 -35.28 15.35
N MET A 31 4.06 -36.36 14.59
CA MET A 31 4.97 -37.51 14.63
C MET A 31 6.08 -37.40 13.58
N THR A 32 5.85 -36.68 12.50
CA THR A 32 6.81 -36.48 11.40
C THR A 32 6.98 -34.98 11.05
N ALA A 33 7.99 -34.68 10.25
CA ALA A 33 8.19 -33.33 9.72
C ALA A 33 7.05 -32.90 8.77
N GLU A 34 6.50 -33.85 8.00
CA GLU A 34 5.34 -33.61 7.14
C GLU A 34 4.07 -33.33 7.96
N ASP A 35 3.84 -34.08 9.04
CA ASP A 35 2.72 -33.82 9.95
C ASP A 35 2.81 -32.43 10.56
N LYS A 36 4.02 -31.97 10.91
CA LYS A 36 4.26 -30.63 11.45
C LYS A 36 3.91 -29.52 10.45
N LEU A 37 4.28 -29.71 9.19
CA LEU A 37 3.95 -28.78 8.11
C LEU A 37 2.44 -28.76 7.85
N TRP A 38 1.81 -29.92 7.76
CA TRP A 38 0.35 -30.04 7.57
C TRP A 38 -0.45 -29.40 8.69
N LEU A 39 -0.08 -29.68 9.95
CA LEU A 39 -0.73 -29.08 11.11
C LEU A 39 -0.54 -27.55 11.13
N LYS A 40 0.62 -27.04 10.68
CA LYS A 40 0.84 -25.59 10.56
C LYS A 40 -0.09 -24.98 9.51
N VAL A 41 -0.13 -25.53 8.30
CA VAL A 41 -1.00 -25.05 7.22
C VAL A 41 -2.48 -25.06 7.63
N GLN A 42 -2.91 -26.13 8.30
CA GLN A 42 -4.28 -26.26 8.80
C GLN A 42 -4.61 -25.20 9.86
N ARG A 43 -3.69 -24.94 10.79
CA ARG A 43 -3.86 -23.89 11.82
C ARG A 43 -3.92 -22.51 11.20
N ASP A 44 -3.00 -22.21 10.27
CA ASP A 44 -2.94 -20.92 9.60
C ASP A 44 -4.25 -20.66 8.81
N ALA A 45 -4.80 -21.71 8.15
CA ALA A 45 -6.08 -21.61 7.44
C ALA A 45 -7.26 -21.36 8.41
N PHE A 46 -7.32 -22.09 9.53
CA PHE A 46 -8.38 -21.89 10.53
C PHE A 46 -8.27 -20.54 11.21
N ALA A 47 -7.06 -20.08 11.52
CA ALA A 47 -6.82 -18.76 12.11
C ALA A 47 -7.27 -17.65 11.17
N SER A 48 -6.92 -17.73 9.87
CA SER A 48 -7.35 -16.75 8.88
C SER A 48 -8.88 -16.67 8.76
N GLN A 49 -9.55 -17.82 8.69
CA GLN A 49 -11.02 -17.85 8.61
C GLN A 49 -11.69 -17.35 9.89
N LEU A 50 -11.12 -17.64 11.04
CA LEU A 50 -11.63 -17.14 12.32
C LEU A 50 -11.49 -15.61 12.42
N ASP A 51 -10.36 -15.05 11.98
CA ASP A 51 -10.14 -13.61 11.99
C ASP A 51 -11.11 -12.89 11.04
N GLU A 52 -11.39 -13.44 9.84
CA GLU A 52 -12.42 -12.91 8.93
C GLU A 52 -13.81 -12.89 9.58
N LEU A 53 -14.21 -14.01 10.21
CA LEU A 53 -15.51 -14.10 10.88
C LEU A 53 -15.61 -13.13 12.06
N ARG A 54 -14.53 -12.95 12.82
CA ARG A 54 -14.48 -11.99 13.94
C ARG A 54 -14.58 -10.55 13.46
N GLU A 55 -13.95 -10.20 12.34
CA GLU A 55 -14.08 -8.86 11.76
C GLU A 55 -15.50 -8.59 11.30
N GLU A 56 -16.18 -9.54 10.64
CA GLU A 56 -17.58 -9.41 10.27
C GLU A 56 -18.49 -9.25 11.49
N LEU A 57 -18.25 -10.02 12.55
CA LEU A 57 -19.01 -9.90 13.81
C LEU A 57 -18.79 -8.54 14.44
N LYS A 58 -17.55 -8.08 14.52
CA LYS A 58 -17.16 -6.79 15.09
C LYS A 58 -17.82 -5.64 14.32
N GLU A 59 -17.76 -5.64 12.98
CA GLU A 59 -18.41 -4.63 12.14
C GLU A 59 -19.91 -4.56 12.45
N TYR A 60 -20.57 -5.70 12.51
CA TYR A 60 -22.00 -5.77 12.80
C TYR A 60 -22.34 -5.27 14.22
N GLU A 61 -21.53 -5.60 15.22
CA GLU A 61 -21.68 -5.17 16.61
C GLU A 61 -21.44 -3.66 16.76
N GLU A 62 -20.43 -3.12 16.10
CA GLU A 62 -20.13 -1.67 16.08
C GLU A 62 -21.30 -0.88 15.46
N LEU A 63 -21.84 -1.35 14.34
CA LEU A 63 -23.03 -0.74 13.73
C LEU A 63 -24.22 -0.76 14.69
N ARG A 64 -24.46 -1.86 15.39
CA ARG A 64 -25.56 -1.97 16.37
C ARG A 64 -25.37 -1.12 17.63
N ALA A 65 -24.14 -0.86 18.02
CA ALA A 65 -23.83 -0.02 19.20
C ALA A 65 -24.24 1.46 19.04
N ARG A 66 -24.84 1.83 17.89
CA ARG A 66 -25.33 3.18 17.57
C ARG A 66 -24.28 4.29 17.66
N GLY A 67 -23.01 3.93 17.47
CA GLY A 67 -21.90 4.89 17.47
C GLY A 67 -21.64 5.59 16.13
N VAL A 68 -22.34 5.19 15.05
CA VAL A 68 -22.08 5.71 13.71
C VAL A 68 -23.04 6.85 13.39
N ASN A 69 -22.53 8.07 13.38
CA ASN A 69 -23.30 9.28 13.09
C ASN A 69 -23.35 9.64 11.59
N ALA A 70 -22.44 9.10 10.78
CA ALA A 70 -22.39 9.30 9.34
C ALA A 70 -21.71 8.12 8.65
N LEU A 71 -22.26 7.70 7.51
CA LEU A 71 -21.63 6.77 6.58
C LEU A 71 -21.17 7.58 5.38
N GLN A 72 -19.89 7.51 5.06
CA GLN A 72 -19.39 8.15 3.84
C GLN A 72 -19.78 7.31 2.63
N VAL A 73 -20.44 7.96 1.66
CA VAL A 73 -20.85 7.38 0.39
C VAL A 73 -20.33 8.29 -0.70
N SER A 74 -19.35 7.82 -1.44
CA SER A 74 -18.67 8.61 -2.47
C SER A 74 -19.28 8.41 -3.87
N SER A 75 -20.03 7.31 -4.06
CA SER A 75 -20.70 6.99 -5.32
C SER A 75 -22.04 6.31 -5.10
N LEU A 76 -22.87 6.29 -6.14
CA LEU A 76 -24.13 5.53 -6.11
C LEU A 76 -23.92 4.03 -5.97
N ASP A 77 -22.74 3.52 -6.35
CA ASP A 77 -22.40 2.10 -6.23
C ASP A 77 -22.19 1.67 -4.78
N GLU A 78 -21.80 2.60 -3.91
CA GLU A 78 -21.64 2.37 -2.47
C GLU A 78 -22.96 2.49 -1.69
N LEU A 79 -23.95 3.17 -2.28
CA LEU A 79 -25.21 3.46 -1.63
C LEU A 79 -25.96 2.19 -1.16
N PRO A 80 -26.00 1.07 -1.92
CA PRO A 80 -26.67 -0.14 -1.50
C PRO A 80 -26.15 -0.70 -0.17
N GLN A 81 -24.85 -0.79 -0.02
CA GLN A 81 -24.24 -1.27 1.23
C GLN A 81 -24.45 -0.28 2.37
N ALA A 82 -24.38 1.02 2.10
CA ALA A 82 -24.65 2.06 3.07
C ALA A 82 -26.10 2.00 3.59
N LEU A 83 -27.09 1.66 2.74
CA LEU A 83 -28.49 1.47 3.16
C LEU A 83 -28.63 0.30 4.15
N VAL A 84 -27.95 -0.82 3.89
CA VAL A 84 -27.95 -1.98 4.81
C VAL A 84 -27.30 -1.60 6.14
N LYS A 85 -26.13 -0.97 6.11
CA LYS A 85 -25.40 -0.51 7.30
C LYS A 85 -26.23 0.50 8.09
N ALA A 86 -26.88 1.43 7.43
CA ALA A 86 -27.73 2.44 8.08
C ALA A 86 -28.96 1.79 8.75
N ARG A 87 -29.60 0.79 8.15
CA ARG A 87 -30.68 0.05 8.80
C ARG A 87 -30.20 -0.64 10.07
N ILE A 88 -29.04 -1.31 10.02
CA ILE A 88 -28.43 -1.99 11.18
C ILE A 88 -28.08 -0.97 12.26
N ALA A 89 -27.47 0.14 11.92
CA ALA A 89 -27.13 1.23 12.84
C ALA A 89 -28.35 1.89 13.47
N ALA A 90 -29.47 1.97 12.72
CA ALA A 90 -30.77 2.42 13.27
C ALA A 90 -31.42 1.39 14.20
N GLY A 91 -30.84 0.20 14.36
CA GLY A 91 -31.38 -0.89 15.17
C GLY A 91 -32.65 -1.54 14.59
N LEU A 92 -32.88 -1.37 13.27
CA LEU A 92 -34.07 -1.88 12.59
C LEU A 92 -33.78 -3.27 11.99
N THR A 93 -34.76 -4.19 12.20
CA THR A 93 -34.76 -5.46 11.47
C THR A 93 -35.20 -5.26 10.02
N GLN A 94 -35.03 -6.26 9.20
CA GLN A 94 -35.58 -6.27 7.83
C GLN A 94 -37.11 -6.17 7.84
N LYS A 95 -37.74 -6.76 8.85
CA LYS A 95 -39.18 -6.68 9.08
C LYS A 95 -39.62 -5.25 9.44
N ASP A 96 -38.91 -4.60 10.37
CA ASP A 96 -39.25 -3.22 10.76
C ASP A 96 -39.16 -2.25 9.58
N LEU A 97 -38.15 -2.43 8.71
CA LEU A 97 -38.05 -1.63 7.49
C LEU A 97 -39.17 -1.96 6.51
N ALA A 98 -39.54 -3.22 6.37
CA ALA A 98 -40.65 -3.65 5.52
C ALA A 98 -41.99 -3.05 6.02
N ASP A 99 -42.24 -3.09 7.32
CA ASP A 99 -43.44 -2.51 7.94
C ASP A 99 -43.49 -0.99 7.71
N ARG A 100 -42.38 -0.27 7.84
CA ARG A 100 -42.29 1.19 7.54
C ARG A 100 -42.61 1.53 6.09
N LEU A 101 -42.24 0.63 5.17
CA LEU A 101 -42.43 0.80 3.74
C LEU A 101 -43.76 0.25 3.21
N GLY A 102 -44.55 -0.43 4.08
CA GLY A 102 -45.77 -1.09 3.67
C GLY A 102 -45.58 -2.25 2.71
N VAL A 103 -44.42 -2.96 2.79
CA VAL A 103 -44.09 -4.09 1.91
C VAL A 103 -43.88 -5.37 2.71
N LYS A 104 -43.81 -6.52 2.02
CA LYS A 104 -43.50 -7.80 2.67
C LYS A 104 -42.01 -7.88 3.04
N GLU A 105 -41.71 -8.44 4.21
CA GLU A 105 -40.30 -8.66 4.67
C GLU A 105 -39.43 -9.36 3.64
N GLN A 106 -39.96 -10.39 2.97
CA GLN A 106 -39.28 -11.12 1.90
C GLN A 106 -38.78 -10.21 0.74
N GLN A 107 -39.46 -9.09 0.52
CA GLN A 107 -39.06 -8.14 -0.51
C GLN A 107 -37.81 -7.35 -0.08
N ILE A 108 -37.73 -6.95 1.19
CA ILE A 108 -36.55 -6.29 1.76
C ILE A 108 -35.37 -7.29 1.79
N GLN A 109 -35.62 -8.53 2.24
CA GLN A 109 -34.60 -9.59 2.23
C GLN A 109 -33.99 -9.79 0.82
N ARG A 110 -34.84 -9.84 -0.22
CA ARG A 110 -34.39 -9.97 -1.59
C ARG A 110 -33.60 -8.76 -2.08
N TYR A 111 -34.05 -7.55 -1.75
CA TYR A 111 -33.31 -6.33 -2.10
C TYR A 111 -31.92 -6.31 -1.43
N GLU A 112 -31.83 -6.55 -0.15
CA GLU A 112 -30.57 -6.57 0.56
C GLU A 112 -29.65 -7.73 0.16
N ALA A 113 -30.22 -8.91 -0.17
CA ALA A 113 -29.45 -10.05 -0.66
C ALA A 113 -28.76 -9.76 -2.00
N ALA A 114 -29.43 -8.97 -2.87
CA ALA A 114 -28.91 -8.57 -4.16
C ALA A 114 -28.23 -7.19 -4.17
N ASP A 115 -27.84 -6.67 -3.00
CA ASP A 115 -27.30 -5.31 -2.83
C ASP A 115 -28.12 -4.27 -3.61
N TYR A 116 -29.44 -4.35 -3.52
CA TYR A 116 -30.42 -3.51 -4.20
C TYR A 116 -30.31 -3.50 -5.74
N ALA A 117 -29.59 -4.45 -6.35
CA ALA A 117 -29.52 -4.57 -7.80
C ALA A 117 -30.95 -4.74 -8.38
N GLY A 118 -31.29 -3.90 -9.36
CA GLY A 118 -32.63 -3.87 -9.96
C GLY A 118 -33.71 -3.15 -9.13
N ALA A 119 -33.38 -2.53 -7.99
CA ALA A 119 -34.29 -1.62 -7.32
C ALA A 119 -34.40 -0.31 -8.09
N SER A 120 -35.65 0.20 -8.26
CA SER A 120 -35.84 1.52 -8.87
C SER A 120 -35.29 2.63 -7.98
N LEU A 121 -34.89 3.74 -8.58
CA LEU A 121 -34.44 4.92 -7.82
C LEU A 121 -35.52 5.43 -6.84
N ASP A 122 -36.79 5.33 -7.21
CA ASP A 122 -37.88 5.69 -6.30
C ASP A 122 -37.93 4.77 -5.07
N ARG A 123 -37.69 3.49 -5.27
CA ARG A 123 -37.62 2.54 -4.14
C ARG A 123 -36.41 2.86 -3.22
N ILE A 124 -35.27 3.19 -3.78
CA ILE A 124 -34.12 3.64 -2.99
C ILE A 124 -34.44 4.91 -2.19
N ARG A 125 -35.11 5.89 -2.81
CA ARG A 125 -35.56 7.12 -2.14
C ARG A 125 -36.54 6.85 -1.00
N GLU A 126 -37.49 5.93 -1.19
CA GLU A 126 -38.45 5.51 -0.13
C GLU A 126 -37.69 4.88 1.05
N ILE A 127 -36.74 3.99 0.79
CA ILE A 127 -35.91 3.35 1.82
C ILE A 127 -35.09 4.40 2.58
N MET A 128 -34.46 5.33 1.87
CA MET A 128 -33.69 6.41 2.49
C MET A 128 -34.59 7.26 3.42
N ARG A 129 -35.82 7.59 2.98
CA ARG A 129 -36.80 8.33 3.81
C ARG A 129 -37.21 7.53 5.03
N ALA A 130 -37.50 6.23 4.88
CA ALA A 130 -37.88 5.35 5.97
C ALA A 130 -36.78 5.17 7.02
N LEU A 131 -35.49 5.28 6.59
CA LEU A 131 -34.32 5.25 7.44
C LEU A 131 -33.91 6.63 7.98
N GLY A 132 -34.54 7.72 7.52
CA GLY A 132 -34.19 9.09 7.90
C GLY A 132 -32.87 9.59 7.33
N LEU A 133 -32.39 9.00 6.24
CA LEU A 133 -31.12 9.33 5.65
C LEU A 133 -31.20 10.55 4.73
N ARG A 134 -30.13 11.35 4.74
CA ARG A 134 -29.92 12.45 3.80
C ARG A 134 -28.58 12.24 3.08
N LEU A 135 -28.60 12.27 1.76
CA LEU A 135 -27.39 12.38 0.96
C LEU A 135 -26.94 13.85 0.98
N ALA A 136 -25.73 14.09 1.45
CA ALA A 136 -25.17 15.43 1.52
C ALA A 136 -24.38 15.83 0.26
N ASN A 137 -24.22 14.90 -0.70
CA ASN A 137 -23.42 15.12 -1.90
C ASN A 137 -24.25 15.82 -2.99
N GLY A 138 -23.66 16.88 -3.59
CA GLY A 138 -24.22 17.54 -4.76
C GLY A 138 -24.14 16.66 -6.01
N VAL A 139 -25.03 16.91 -6.98
CA VAL A 139 -24.89 16.38 -8.33
C VAL A 139 -23.94 17.31 -9.09
N LEU A 140 -22.82 16.79 -9.56
CA LEU A 140 -21.93 17.53 -10.44
C LEU A 140 -22.57 17.54 -11.83
N LEU A 141 -22.78 18.74 -12.37
CA LEU A 141 -23.27 18.91 -13.73
C LEU A 141 -22.11 19.10 -14.68
N PRO A 142 -22.09 18.40 -15.83
CA PRO A 142 -21.13 18.71 -16.89
C PRO A 142 -21.27 20.17 -17.28
N GLN A 143 -20.18 20.94 -17.23
CA GLN A 143 -20.13 22.30 -17.74
C GLN A 143 -19.38 22.29 -19.05
N SER A 144 -19.81 23.09 -20.01
CA SER A 144 -19.09 23.26 -21.28
C SER A 144 -17.65 23.69 -21.01
N GLY A 145 -16.70 22.82 -21.36
CA GLY A 145 -15.27 23.01 -21.08
C GLY A 145 -14.67 22.06 -20.03
N THR A 146 -15.49 21.25 -19.35
CA THR A 146 -15.05 20.27 -18.34
C THR A 146 -14.64 18.95 -18.98
N THR A 147 -13.83 19.01 -20.01
CA THR A 147 -13.39 17.83 -20.75
C THR A 147 -12.28 17.11 -20.00
N LEU A 148 -12.13 15.81 -20.30
CA LEU A 148 -11.01 15.00 -19.81
C LEU A 148 -9.65 15.68 -20.08
N ALA A 149 -9.48 16.33 -21.25
CA ALA A 149 -8.29 17.11 -21.59
C ALA A 149 -8.09 18.30 -20.62
N GLY A 150 -9.18 18.91 -20.15
CA GLY A 150 -9.14 19.95 -19.13
C GLY A 150 -8.62 19.42 -17.78
N VAL A 151 -9.16 18.30 -17.33
CA VAL A 151 -8.69 17.63 -16.08
C VAL A 151 -7.21 17.28 -16.20
N LEU A 152 -6.77 16.67 -17.30
CA LEU A 152 -5.36 16.30 -17.51
C LEU A 152 -4.43 17.51 -17.49
N ARG A 153 -4.84 18.65 -18.09
CA ARG A 153 -4.06 19.90 -18.01
C ARG A 153 -3.92 20.40 -16.57
N ARG A 154 -5.00 20.31 -15.80
CA ARG A 154 -4.99 20.73 -14.39
C ARG A 154 -4.10 19.81 -13.54
N MET A 155 -4.11 18.50 -13.81
CA MET A 155 -3.18 17.58 -13.15
C MET A 155 -1.72 17.91 -13.47
N ASN A 156 -1.44 18.26 -14.73
CA ASN A 156 -0.10 18.68 -15.12
C ASN A 156 0.37 19.96 -14.38
N SER A 157 -0.54 20.86 -14.04
CA SER A 157 -0.19 22.08 -13.28
C SER A 157 0.24 21.81 -11.83
N VAL A 158 -0.05 20.63 -11.29
CA VAL A 158 0.38 20.17 -9.95
C VAL A 158 1.49 19.10 -10.04
N GLY A 159 2.13 18.97 -11.20
CA GLY A 159 3.26 18.07 -11.42
C GLY A 159 2.92 16.65 -11.88
N LEU A 160 1.63 16.28 -12.01
CA LEU A 160 1.22 14.97 -12.49
C LEU A 160 1.16 14.95 -14.02
N SER A 161 2.06 14.19 -14.64
CA SER A 161 2.06 14.06 -16.10
C SER A 161 0.79 13.39 -16.62
N ARG A 162 0.43 13.68 -17.87
CA ARG A 162 -0.69 13.02 -18.55
C ARG A 162 -0.55 11.50 -18.50
N GLU A 163 0.64 11.00 -18.79
CA GLU A 163 0.94 9.57 -18.79
C GLU A 163 0.73 8.93 -17.41
N PHE A 164 1.20 9.58 -16.34
CA PHE A 164 0.99 9.12 -14.98
C PHE A 164 -0.50 9.03 -14.65
N VAL A 165 -1.27 10.08 -14.91
CA VAL A 165 -2.71 10.11 -14.65
C VAL A 165 -3.43 9.00 -15.42
N GLN A 166 -3.12 8.83 -16.71
CA GLN A 166 -3.70 7.79 -17.55
C GLN A 166 -3.39 6.37 -17.05
N ASN A 167 -2.14 6.12 -16.65
CA ASN A 167 -1.70 4.78 -16.31
C ASN A 167 -1.99 4.41 -14.85
N ARG A 168 -2.17 5.39 -13.95
CA ARG A 168 -2.29 5.15 -12.50
C ARG A 168 -3.61 5.54 -11.87
N LEU A 169 -4.30 6.53 -12.42
CA LEU A 169 -5.50 7.09 -11.80
C LEU A 169 -6.78 6.82 -12.60
N LEU A 170 -6.70 6.72 -13.93
CA LEU A 170 -7.89 6.51 -14.76
C LEU A 170 -8.21 5.02 -14.95
N PRO A 171 -9.49 4.64 -15.09
CA PRO A 171 -9.87 3.29 -15.47
C PRO A 171 -9.16 2.86 -16.75
N LYS A 172 -8.80 1.58 -16.87
CA LYS A 172 -8.17 1.04 -18.08
C LYS A 172 -9.03 1.29 -19.35
N THR A 173 -10.34 1.23 -19.22
CA THR A 173 -11.30 1.53 -20.29
C THR A 173 -11.21 2.97 -20.76
N LEU A 174 -11.01 3.92 -19.86
CA LEU A 174 -10.86 5.33 -20.17
C LEU A 174 -9.46 5.63 -20.71
N ALA A 175 -8.42 5.06 -20.10
CA ALA A 175 -7.04 5.20 -20.55
C ALA A 175 -6.84 4.68 -21.98
N SER A 176 -7.45 3.55 -22.37
CA SER A 176 -7.37 3.01 -23.72
C SER A 176 -8.06 3.90 -24.77
N ARG A 177 -9.18 4.54 -24.41
CA ARG A 177 -9.88 5.47 -25.31
C ARG A 177 -9.09 6.76 -25.54
N LEU A 178 -8.34 7.23 -24.54
CA LEU A 178 -7.45 8.39 -24.69
C LEU A 178 -6.28 8.15 -25.63
N ARG A 179 -5.83 6.91 -25.78
CA ARG A 179 -4.78 6.53 -26.74
C ARG A 179 -5.30 6.52 -28.19
N ALA A 180 -6.62 6.46 -28.39
CA ALA A 180 -7.25 6.33 -29.72
C ALA A 180 -7.60 7.68 -30.38
N ASP A 181 -6.99 8.81 -29.97
CA ASP A 181 -7.21 10.16 -30.55
C ASP A 181 -8.68 10.52 -30.78
N ILE A 182 -9.53 10.35 -29.78
CA ILE A 182 -10.95 10.70 -29.89
C ILE A 182 -11.10 12.21 -29.98
N ALA A 183 -11.88 12.68 -30.95
CA ALA A 183 -12.11 14.08 -31.20
C ALA A 183 -12.54 14.85 -29.92
N VAL A 184 -12.00 16.05 -29.78
CA VAL A 184 -12.19 16.94 -28.62
C VAL A 184 -13.68 17.33 -28.43
N ASP A 185 -14.50 17.18 -29.45
CA ASP A 185 -15.91 17.59 -29.51
C ASP A 185 -16.92 16.44 -29.22
N ASP A 186 -16.45 15.26 -28.76
CA ASP A 186 -17.34 14.18 -28.36
C ASP A 186 -17.99 14.51 -26.99
N PRO A 187 -19.35 14.55 -26.89
CA PRO A 187 -20.05 14.79 -25.62
C PRO A 187 -19.65 13.82 -24.49
N GLN A 188 -19.15 12.63 -24.84
CA GLN A 188 -18.62 11.67 -23.87
C GLN A 188 -17.34 12.16 -23.18
N THR A 189 -16.60 13.11 -23.76
CA THR A 189 -15.39 13.66 -23.14
C THR A 189 -15.67 14.43 -21.85
N GLU A 190 -16.86 15.01 -21.71
CA GLU A 190 -17.29 15.66 -20.47
C GLU A 190 -17.61 14.64 -19.37
N ILE A 191 -18.28 13.53 -19.71
CA ILE A 191 -18.56 12.43 -18.77
C ILE A 191 -17.25 11.82 -18.28
N TRP A 192 -16.29 11.64 -19.18
CA TRP A 192 -14.96 11.12 -18.82
C TRP A 192 -14.17 12.10 -17.96
N GLY A 193 -14.36 13.42 -18.19
CA GLY A 193 -13.79 14.44 -17.32
C GLY A 193 -14.33 14.37 -15.90
N LEU A 194 -15.63 14.15 -15.74
CA LEU A 194 -16.27 13.95 -14.44
C LEU A 194 -15.73 12.69 -13.72
N GLU A 195 -15.65 11.58 -14.43
CA GLU A 195 -15.11 10.32 -13.87
C GLU A 195 -13.65 10.48 -13.45
N ALA A 196 -12.83 11.11 -14.28
CA ALA A 196 -11.44 11.41 -13.95
C ALA A 196 -11.33 12.32 -12.73
N ALA A 197 -12.15 13.39 -12.66
CA ALA A 197 -12.16 14.30 -11.53
C ALA A 197 -12.58 13.62 -10.22
N ALA A 198 -13.57 12.74 -10.27
CA ALA A 198 -14.01 11.98 -9.10
C ALA A 198 -12.89 11.06 -8.56
N ARG A 199 -12.18 10.35 -9.44
CA ARG A 199 -11.06 9.46 -9.04
C ARG A 199 -9.86 10.22 -8.52
N VAL A 200 -9.46 11.27 -9.21
CA VAL A 200 -8.35 12.13 -8.76
C VAL A 200 -8.71 12.82 -7.45
N GLY A 201 -9.94 13.34 -7.34
CA GLY A 201 -10.45 13.94 -6.11
C GLY A 201 -10.35 13.00 -4.90
N ARG A 202 -10.64 11.73 -5.12
CA ARG A 202 -10.54 10.71 -4.07
C ARG A 202 -9.09 10.48 -3.59
N VAL A 203 -8.13 10.47 -4.51
CA VAL A 203 -6.70 10.28 -4.16
C VAL A 203 -6.11 11.47 -3.43
N PHE A 204 -6.48 12.70 -3.84
CA PHE A 204 -5.90 13.94 -3.35
C PHE A 204 -6.77 14.68 -2.34
N ASP A 205 -7.90 14.08 -1.93
CA ASP A 205 -8.91 14.72 -1.08
C ASP A 205 -9.39 16.08 -1.64
N TRP A 206 -9.58 16.14 -2.95
CA TRP A 206 -10.10 17.32 -3.62
C TRP A 206 -11.56 17.15 -3.99
N ASP A 207 -12.34 18.20 -3.74
CA ASP A 207 -13.70 18.25 -4.28
C ASP A 207 -13.65 18.17 -5.82
N PRO A 208 -14.42 17.28 -6.46
CA PRO A 208 -14.45 17.20 -7.92
C PRO A 208 -14.82 18.52 -8.59
N GLY A 209 -15.66 19.36 -7.98
CA GLY A 209 -15.98 20.70 -8.48
C GLY A 209 -14.76 21.62 -8.48
N LEU A 210 -13.84 21.46 -7.54
CA LEU A 210 -12.57 22.17 -7.53
C LEU A 210 -11.71 21.76 -8.74
N ILE A 211 -11.64 20.44 -9.05
CA ILE A 211 -10.87 19.91 -10.19
C ILE A 211 -11.46 20.39 -11.52
N LEU A 212 -12.77 20.46 -11.61
CA LEU A 212 -13.50 20.88 -12.82
C LEU A 212 -13.56 22.41 -12.97
N GLY A 213 -13.32 23.14 -11.87
CA GLY A 213 -13.31 24.60 -11.85
C GLY A 213 -11.99 25.22 -12.34
N ASN A 214 -11.84 26.53 -12.12
CA ASN A 214 -10.67 27.31 -12.51
C ASN A 214 -9.75 27.70 -11.33
N ALA A 215 -10.17 27.41 -10.08
CA ALA A 215 -9.36 27.74 -8.91
C ALA A 215 -8.06 26.92 -8.90
N PRO A 216 -6.93 27.48 -8.46
CA PRO A 216 -5.67 26.76 -8.37
C PRO A 216 -5.82 25.48 -7.54
N LEU A 217 -5.29 24.36 -8.06
CA LEU A 217 -5.18 23.15 -7.28
C LEU A 217 -3.93 23.23 -6.39
N MET A 218 -4.08 22.83 -5.15
CA MET A 218 -2.97 22.76 -4.21
C MET A 218 -2.93 21.33 -3.62
N VAL A 219 -1.77 20.69 -3.71
CA VAL A 219 -1.54 19.44 -3.02
C VAL A 219 -1.46 19.75 -1.52
N ARG A 220 -2.36 19.20 -0.73
CA ARG A 220 -2.33 19.36 0.73
C ARG A 220 -1.13 18.62 1.29
N ASN A 221 -0.35 19.37 2.07
CA ASN A 221 0.87 18.84 2.68
C ASN A 221 0.63 18.10 4.01
N ASP A 222 -0.60 17.77 4.38
CA ASP A 222 -0.88 17.16 5.67
C ASP A 222 -0.23 15.76 5.79
N ALA A 223 -0.19 15.01 4.69
CA ALA A 223 0.61 13.78 4.59
C ALA A 223 2.14 14.03 4.52
N LEU A 224 2.53 15.29 4.27
CA LEU A 224 3.90 15.77 4.17
C LEU A 224 4.31 16.59 5.40
N ALA A 225 3.37 17.07 6.23
CA ALA A 225 3.65 17.97 7.36
C ALA A 225 4.49 17.28 8.45
N GLU A 226 4.47 15.96 8.50
CA GLU A 226 5.31 15.15 9.38
C GLU A 226 6.54 14.57 8.64
N ALA A 227 6.54 14.62 7.30
CA ALA A 227 7.67 14.16 6.51
C ALA A 227 8.76 15.23 6.47
N ARG A 228 9.95 14.90 6.94
CA ARG A 228 11.12 15.77 6.89
C ARG A 228 11.69 15.77 5.47
N PHE A 229 11.39 16.81 4.69
CA PHE A 229 11.83 16.93 3.29
C PHE A 229 12.93 17.93 3.06
N LYS A 230 13.75 17.60 2.10
CA LYS A 230 14.45 18.54 1.25
C LYS A 230 14.06 18.38 -0.20
N VAL A 231 13.73 19.48 -0.81
CA VAL A 231 13.01 19.51 -2.07
C VAL A 231 13.90 19.95 -3.22
N PRO A 232 13.91 19.23 -4.36
CA PRO A 232 14.57 19.63 -5.61
C PRO A 232 13.92 20.86 -6.27
N ALA A 233 14.38 21.26 -7.46
CA ALA A 233 13.88 22.41 -8.22
C ALA A 233 12.35 22.44 -8.37
N ARG A 234 11.76 23.63 -8.53
CA ARG A 234 10.32 23.91 -8.36
C ARG A 234 9.33 22.96 -9.05
N THR A 235 9.65 22.40 -10.21
CA THR A 235 8.79 21.49 -10.97
C THR A 235 8.91 20.04 -10.44
N GLU A 236 10.11 19.63 -10.05
CA GLU A 236 10.35 18.34 -9.42
C GLU A 236 9.72 18.26 -8.04
N GLN A 237 9.65 19.40 -7.33
CA GLN A 237 8.95 19.54 -6.05
C GLN A 237 7.46 19.22 -6.14
N GLN A 238 6.79 19.74 -7.18
CA GLN A 238 5.36 19.54 -7.36
C GLN A 238 5.04 18.06 -7.65
N PHE A 239 5.84 17.44 -8.52
CA PHE A 239 5.69 16.02 -8.81
C PHE A 239 5.95 15.16 -7.57
N PHE A 240 7.03 15.46 -6.84
CA PHE A 240 7.39 14.76 -5.62
C PHE A 240 6.26 14.83 -4.59
N ALA A 241 5.73 16.03 -4.32
CA ALA A 241 4.63 16.23 -3.37
C ALA A 241 3.36 15.45 -3.81
N ALA A 242 2.98 15.58 -5.07
CA ALA A 242 1.80 14.90 -5.60
C ALA A 242 1.96 13.37 -5.60
N TYR A 243 3.15 12.88 -5.96
CA TYR A 243 3.43 11.44 -5.95
C TYR A 243 3.47 10.88 -4.52
N THR A 244 3.97 11.64 -3.54
CA THR A 244 3.97 11.24 -2.14
C THR A 244 2.55 11.10 -1.59
N VAL A 245 1.65 12.04 -1.91
CA VAL A 245 0.23 11.91 -1.55
C VAL A 245 -0.40 10.68 -2.19
N TYR A 246 -0.12 10.43 -3.46
CA TYR A 246 -0.58 9.22 -4.14
C TYR A 246 -0.05 7.95 -3.47
N ALA A 247 1.24 7.87 -3.17
CA ALA A 247 1.84 6.72 -2.51
C ALA A 247 1.30 6.52 -1.09
N HIS A 248 1.08 7.60 -0.33
CA HIS A 248 0.45 7.54 0.98
C HIS A 248 -0.99 7.02 0.90
N TYR A 249 -1.77 7.50 -0.09
CA TYR A 249 -3.12 6.97 -0.32
C TYR A 249 -3.12 5.46 -0.60
N LEU A 250 -2.19 4.98 -1.45
CA LEU A 250 -2.03 3.55 -1.70
C LEU A 250 -1.59 2.78 -0.45
N ALA A 251 -0.74 3.36 0.38
CA ALA A 251 -0.33 2.78 1.67
C ALA A 251 -1.53 2.62 2.62
N LEU A 252 -2.42 3.60 2.69
CA LEU A 252 -3.69 3.50 3.44
C LEU A 252 -4.57 2.36 2.92
N LEU A 253 -4.69 2.21 1.60
CA LEU A 253 -5.45 1.11 1.00
C LEU A 253 -4.82 -0.25 1.28
N LEU A 254 -3.48 -0.34 1.27
CA LEU A 254 -2.78 -1.56 1.65
C LEU A 254 -2.99 -1.89 3.12
N LEU A 255 -2.92 -0.92 4.02
CA LEU A 255 -3.25 -1.12 5.44
C LEU A 255 -4.68 -1.59 5.65
N GLN A 256 -5.64 -1.05 4.88
CA GLN A 256 -7.04 -1.49 4.92
C GLN A 256 -7.17 -2.93 4.43
N SER A 257 -6.54 -3.28 3.29
CA SER A 257 -6.58 -4.63 2.73
C SER A 257 -5.75 -5.67 3.51
N THR A 258 -4.99 -5.23 4.51
CA THR A 258 -4.18 -6.07 5.41
C THR A 258 -4.57 -5.88 6.87
N SER A 259 -5.83 -5.54 7.16
CA SER A 259 -6.34 -5.34 8.51
C SER A 259 -6.22 -6.59 9.40
N HIS A 260 -6.24 -7.77 8.79
CA HIS A 260 -6.03 -9.06 9.44
C HIS A 260 -4.59 -9.29 9.93
N ILE A 261 -3.61 -8.54 9.37
CA ILE A 261 -2.20 -8.64 9.79
C ILE A 261 -1.98 -7.75 11.01
N LYS A 262 -1.63 -8.38 12.13
CA LYS A 262 -1.33 -7.66 13.38
C LYS A 262 0.16 -7.45 13.53
N GLN A 263 0.57 -6.25 13.89
CA GLN A 263 1.94 -6.00 14.33
C GLN A 263 2.11 -6.59 15.72
N THR A 264 2.81 -7.72 15.80
CA THR A 264 2.95 -8.49 17.05
C THR A 264 4.30 -8.28 17.76
N LYS A 265 5.30 -7.79 17.03
CA LYS A 265 6.67 -7.60 17.51
C LYS A 265 7.16 -6.18 17.22
N SER A 266 7.97 -5.64 18.12
CA SER A 266 8.78 -4.45 17.82
C SER A 266 9.86 -4.81 16.82
N ILE A 267 10.22 -3.87 15.95
CA ILE A 267 11.33 -4.04 15.02
C ILE A 267 12.62 -4.06 15.86
N PRO A 268 13.47 -5.10 15.76
CA PRO A 268 14.75 -5.12 16.45
C PRO A 268 15.66 -3.99 15.97
N THR A 269 16.43 -3.43 16.89
CA THR A 269 17.47 -2.42 16.60
C THR A 269 18.84 -3.04 16.38
N ASP A 270 18.96 -4.32 16.65
CA ASP A 270 20.17 -5.10 16.53
C ASP A 270 20.23 -5.81 15.16
N ALA A 271 21.32 -5.60 14.41
CA ALA A 271 21.51 -6.12 13.07
C ALA A 271 21.57 -7.66 13.03
N ASP A 272 22.20 -8.29 14.02
CA ASP A 272 22.33 -9.75 14.06
C ASP A 272 20.98 -10.43 14.28
N THR A 273 20.12 -9.85 15.11
CA THR A 273 18.75 -10.36 15.31
C THR A 273 17.95 -10.37 14.02
N ILE A 274 17.97 -9.28 13.25
CA ILE A 274 17.27 -9.22 11.95
C ILE A 274 17.92 -10.21 10.97
N ARG A 275 19.26 -10.19 10.86
CA ARG A 275 19.97 -11.09 9.95
C ARG A 275 19.63 -12.55 10.21
N ASN A 276 19.65 -13.00 11.45
CA ASN A 276 19.32 -14.37 11.81
C ASN A 276 17.88 -14.74 11.47
N ALA A 277 16.95 -13.78 11.59
CA ALA A 277 15.55 -13.99 11.26
C ALA A 277 15.29 -14.08 9.75
N ILE A 278 16.02 -13.28 8.92
CA ILE A 278 15.81 -13.24 7.45
C ILE A 278 16.69 -14.22 6.68
N SER A 279 17.73 -14.79 7.31
CA SER A 279 18.65 -15.73 6.64
C SER A 279 18.01 -17.11 6.50
N ILE A 280 17.83 -17.54 5.27
CA ILE A 280 17.39 -18.90 4.93
C ILE A 280 18.62 -19.68 4.47
N ARG A 281 19.03 -20.70 5.23
CA ARG A 281 20.24 -21.50 4.93
C ARG A 281 21.53 -20.68 4.80
N GLY A 282 21.61 -19.56 5.53
CA GLY A 282 22.77 -18.67 5.51
C GLY A 282 22.75 -17.60 4.41
N GLU A 283 21.75 -17.61 3.54
CA GLU A 283 21.59 -16.60 2.48
C GLU A 283 20.43 -15.65 2.78
N ILE A 284 20.61 -14.37 2.47
CA ILE A 284 19.56 -13.35 2.52
C ILE A 284 18.92 -13.23 1.14
N THR A 285 17.63 -13.51 1.07
CA THR A 285 16.83 -13.39 -0.15
C THR A 285 15.73 -12.34 0.01
N LEU A 286 15.28 -11.75 -1.09
CA LEU A 286 14.16 -10.79 -1.06
C LEU A 286 12.89 -11.43 -0.48
N GLU A 287 12.59 -12.67 -0.84
CA GLU A 287 11.43 -13.40 -0.29
C GLU A 287 11.56 -13.61 1.22
N GLY A 288 12.77 -13.89 1.72
CA GLY A 288 13.03 -14.04 3.17
C GLY A 288 12.77 -12.74 3.92
N VAL A 289 13.25 -11.61 3.40
CA VAL A 289 13.02 -10.30 4.03
C VAL A 289 11.55 -9.89 3.96
N LEU A 290 10.87 -10.12 2.82
CA LEU A 290 9.43 -9.88 2.69
C LEU A 290 8.62 -10.75 3.66
N THR A 291 8.95 -12.04 3.77
CA THR A 291 8.29 -12.95 4.71
C THR A 291 8.46 -12.48 6.15
N TYR A 292 9.67 -12.08 6.53
CA TYR A 292 9.94 -11.52 7.86
C TYR A 292 9.14 -10.24 8.11
N SER A 293 9.12 -9.33 7.13
CA SER A 293 8.35 -8.08 7.21
C SER A 293 6.85 -8.33 7.45
N TRP A 294 6.26 -9.21 6.65
CA TRP A 294 4.82 -9.47 6.70
C TRP A 294 4.39 -10.37 7.85
N ASP A 295 5.10 -11.51 8.05
CA ASP A 295 4.64 -12.57 8.94
C ASP A 295 5.13 -12.38 10.39
N GLU A 296 6.32 -11.79 10.56
CA GLU A 296 6.92 -11.62 11.88
C GLU A 296 6.73 -10.21 12.43
N LEU A 297 6.95 -9.19 11.61
CA LEU A 297 6.81 -7.80 12.02
C LEU A 297 5.40 -7.24 11.82
N GLY A 298 4.59 -7.87 10.97
CA GLY A 298 3.26 -7.37 10.61
C GLY A 298 3.30 -6.09 9.77
N ILE A 299 4.36 -5.89 8.98
CA ILE A 299 4.59 -4.71 8.16
C ILE A 299 4.37 -5.05 6.69
N PRO A 300 3.25 -4.64 6.08
CA PRO A 300 3.02 -4.82 4.66
C PRO A 300 3.94 -3.91 3.83
N VAL A 301 4.44 -4.43 2.71
CA VAL A 301 5.33 -3.75 1.78
C VAL A 301 4.64 -3.57 0.44
N LEU A 302 4.48 -2.33 -0.02
CA LEU A 302 3.90 -1.96 -1.30
C LEU A 302 5.01 -1.70 -2.34
N PRO A 303 5.15 -2.52 -3.38
CA PRO A 303 6.10 -2.26 -4.44
C PRO A 303 5.51 -1.38 -5.53
N LEU A 304 6.17 -0.27 -5.85
CA LEU A 304 5.85 0.59 -6.98
C LEU A 304 7.00 0.57 -8.00
N ASN A 305 6.70 0.79 -9.28
CA ASN A 305 7.69 0.80 -10.36
C ASN A 305 7.62 2.06 -11.23
N ASP A 306 7.01 3.12 -10.73
CA ASP A 306 6.92 4.41 -11.42
C ASP A 306 8.28 5.12 -11.47
N PRO A 307 8.54 5.98 -12.48
CA PRO A 307 9.77 6.76 -12.54
C PRO A 307 9.78 7.93 -11.56
N GLY A 308 10.96 8.32 -11.08
CA GLY A 308 11.23 9.54 -10.30
C GLY A 308 10.61 9.57 -8.90
N ALA A 309 10.63 10.68 -8.24
CA ALA A 309 10.18 11.04 -6.92
C ALA A 309 11.04 10.50 -5.75
N PHE A 310 10.88 9.26 -5.31
CA PHE A 310 11.61 8.69 -4.18
C PHE A 310 11.96 7.21 -4.41
N HIS A 311 12.85 6.64 -3.60
CA HIS A 311 13.23 5.22 -3.65
C HIS A 311 12.47 4.39 -2.62
N GLY A 312 12.35 4.88 -1.41
CA GLY A 312 11.66 4.25 -0.30
C GLY A 312 10.82 5.26 0.47
N ALA A 313 9.84 4.76 1.18
CA ALA A 313 9.06 5.54 2.13
C ALA A 313 8.43 4.61 3.17
N CYS A 314 8.36 5.06 4.41
CA CYS A 314 7.63 4.34 5.44
C CYS A 314 6.70 5.26 6.22
N TRP A 315 5.57 4.71 6.59
CA TRP A 315 4.58 5.39 7.42
C TRP A 315 4.19 4.53 8.60
N ARG A 316 3.93 5.18 9.73
CA ARG A 316 3.16 4.61 10.83
C ARG A 316 1.87 5.39 10.97
N ILE A 317 0.75 4.71 10.81
CA ILE A 317 -0.58 5.30 10.78
C ILE A 317 -1.43 4.56 11.80
N LYS A 318 -1.88 5.28 12.83
CA LYS A 318 -2.67 4.70 13.93
C LYS A 318 -2.00 3.46 14.54
N GLY A 319 -0.69 3.52 14.73
CA GLY A 319 0.13 2.46 15.30
C GLY A 319 0.46 1.29 14.36
N ARG A 320 0.05 1.34 13.08
CA ARG A 320 0.39 0.31 12.07
C ARG A 320 1.44 0.83 11.11
N ASN A 321 2.48 0.04 10.90
CA ASN A 321 3.56 0.37 9.96
C ASN A 321 3.23 -0.14 8.56
N VAL A 322 3.69 0.61 7.55
CA VAL A 322 3.66 0.23 6.14
C VAL A 322 4.90 0.78 5.45
N ILE A 323 5.48 0.01 4.54
CA ILE A 323 6.63 0.43 3.72
C ILE A 323 6.20 0.47 2.25
N VAL A 324 6.61 1.51 1.54
CA VAL A 324 6.48 1.61 0.09
C VAL A 324 7.87 1.62 -0.51
N LEU A 325 8.19 0.61 -1.31
CA LEU A 325 9.43 0.55 -2.08
C LEU A 325 9.16 0.89 -3.54
N LYS A 326 9.89 1.85 -4.05
CA LYS A 326 9.75 2.30 -5.42
C LYS A 326 11.07 2.13 -6.17
N GLN A 327 11.20 0.98 -6.81
CA GLN A 327 12.43 0.58 -7.47
C GLN A 327 12.16 0.04 -8.87
N ARG A 328 12.93 0.50 -9.84
CA ARG A 328 12.92 -0.01 -11.23
C ARG A 328 14.08 -0.96 -11.51
N THR A 329 14.97 -1.13 -10.56
CA THR A 329 16.13 -2.03 -10.72
C THR A 329 15.72 -3.50 -10.69
N THR A 330 16.39 -4.30 -11.49
CA THR A 330 16.28 -5.76 -11.46
C THR A 330 17.20 -6.41 -10.42
N SER A 331 17.91 -5.61 -9.63
CA SER A 331 18.78 -6.07 -8.55
C SER A 331 17.96 -6.38 -7.30
N SER A 332 17.84 -7.65 -6.93
CA SER A 332 17.23 -8.07 -5.67
C SER A 332 18.00 -7.54 -4.45
N ALA A 333 19.32 -7.42 -4.56
CA ALA A 333 20.17 -6.90 -3.49
C ALA A 333 19.83 -5.44 -3.16
N ARG A 334 19.51 -4.62 -4.16
CA ARG A 334 19.07 -3.24 -3.91
C ARG A 334 17.74 -3.20 -3.17
N TRP A 335 16.76 -4.01 -3.57
CA TRP A 335 15.48 -4.14 -2.89
C TRP A 335 15.63 -4.60 -1.43
N ILE A 336 16.55 -5.53 -1.18
CA ILE A 336 16.86 -6.03 0.17
C ILE A 336 17.41 -4.91 1.04
N ILE A 337 18.42 -4.19 0.54
CA ILE A 337 19.06 -3.09 1.29
C ILE A 337 18.04 -1.99 1.58
N ASP A 338 17.28 -1.55 0.58
CA ASP A 338 16.29 -0.49 0.76
C ASP A 338 15.18 -0.91 1.75
N LEU A 339 14.72 -2.17 1.72
CA LEU A 339 13.71 -2.66 2.67
C LEU A 339 14.24 -2.67 4.12
N ILE A 340 15.47 -3.10 4.32
CA ILE A 340 16.10 -3.12 5.66
C ILE A 340 16.37 -1.69 6.14
N HIS A 341 16.74 -0.78 5.24
CA HIS A 341 16.91 0.64 5.50
C HIS A 341 15.59 1.25 6.05
N GLU A 342 14.45 0.98 5.42
CA GLU A 342 13.13 1.43 5.90
C GLU A 342 12.77 0.86 7.29
N PHE A 343 13.20 -0.37 7.62
CA PHE A 343 13.03 -0.88 8.99
C PHE A 343 13.72 0.01 10.01
N ARG A 344 14.91 0.55 9.70
CA ARG A 344 15.64 1.41 10.62
C ARG A 344 14.88 2.70 10.91
N HIS A 345 14.31 3.35 9.90
CA HIS A 345 13.47 4.53 10.09
C HIS A 345 12.28 4.25 11.01
N LEU A 346 11.61 3.12 10.85
CA LEU A 346 10.49 2.72 11.69
C LEU A 346 10.87 2.46 13.17
N THR A 347 12.15 2.25 13.49
CA THR A 347 12.60 2.06 14.88
C THR A 347 12.78 3.37 15.65
N LYS A 348 12.93 4.51 14.97
CA LYS A 348 13.35 5.78 15.60
C LYS A 348 12.30 6.39 16.54
N ARG A 349 11.01 6.23 16.25
CA ARG A 349 9.90 6.82 17.02
C ARG A 349 8.75 5.82 17.20
N PRO A 350 8.93 4.81 18.07
CA PRO A 350 7.99 3.68 18.13
C PRO A 350 6.58 4.04 18.62
N ALA A 351 6.40 5.17 19.31
CA ALA A 351 5.13 5.58 19.91
C ALA A 351 4.35 6.64 19.11
N GLU A 352 4.95 7.21 18.06
CA GLU A 352 4.37 8.31 17.30
C GLU A 352 3.99 7.84 15.88
N ASP A 353 2.95 8.45 15.29
CA ASP A 353 2.71 8.32 13.87
C ASP A 353 3.85 9.03 13.13
N ILE A 354 4.42 8.37 12.13
CA ILE A 354 5.57 8.87 11.38
C ILE A 354 5.32 8.81 9.89
N ALA A 355 6.00 9.70 9.17
CA ALA A 355 6.15 9.67 7.74
C ALA A 355 7.61 9.96 7.38
N VAL A 356 8.30 9.01 6.77
CA VAL A 356 9.63 9.18 6.22
C VAL A 356 9.54 8.86 4.74
N VAL A 357 10.04 9.75 3.89
CA VAL A 357 10.07 9.56 2.44
C VAL A 357 11.43 10.00 1.94
N GLU A 358 12.14 9.08 1.30
CA GLU A 358 13.51 9.32 0.81
C GLU A 358 13.48 9.90 -0.60
N PRO A 359 13.93 11.14 -0.82
CA PRO A 359 14.06 11.68 -2.17
C PRO A 359 15.16 10.95 -2.95
N ASP A 360 14.99 10.81 -4.27
CA ASP A 360 15.96 10.18 -5.17
C ASP A 360 17.38 10.77 -5.07
N VAL A 361 17.49 12.04 -4.66
CA VAL A 361 18.77 12.76 -4.50
C VAL A 361 18.71 13.65 -3.27
N LEU A 362 19.55 13.39 -2.29
CA LEU A 362 19.78 14.33 -1.19
C LEU A 362 20.44 15.61 -1.71
N THR A 363 19.82 16.75 -1.48
CA THR A 363 20.41 18.04 -1.88
C THR A 363 21.55 18.42 -0.92
N LYS A 364 22.57 19.16 -1.44
CA LYS A 364 23.73 19.60 -0.64
C LYS A 364 23.37 20.45 0.59
N ASP A 365 22.15 20.99 0.62
CA ASP A 365 21.63 21.80 1.73
C ASP A 365 20.73 20.99 2.69
N ALA A 366 20.82 19.61 2.75
CA ALA A 366 20.10 18.75 3.69
C ALA A 366 20.43 19.11 5.16
N PRO A 367 19.46 19.26 6.15
CA PRO A 367 19.79 19.39 7.56
C PRO A 367 20.71 18.25 7.97
N SER A 368 21.70 18.54 8.83
CA SER A 368 22.69 17.53 9.25
C SER A 368 22.03 16.32 9.91
N ASP A 369 20.98 16.56 10.70
CA ASP A 369 20.22 15.50 11.37
C ASP A 369 19.55 14.52 10.40
N VAL A 370 19.08 14.98 9.23
CA VAL A 370 18.51 14.13 8.18
C VAL A 370 19.61 13.34 7.48
N VAL A 371 20.74 13.98 7.17
CA VAL A 371 21.89 13.29 6.55
C VAL A 371 22.44 12.20 7.47
N ASP A 372 22.53 12.48 8.77
CA ASP A 372 23.00 11.53 9.76
C ASP A 372 22.03 10.36 9.93
N GLU A 373 20.70 10.62 9.90
CA GLU A 373 19.68 9.57 9.99
C GLU A 373 19.71 8.63 8.78
N GLU A 374 19.85 9.18 7.56
CA GLU A 374 19.96 8.42 6.30
C GLU A 374 21.25 7.58 6.26
N ALA A 375 22.36 8.16 6.70
CA ALA A 375 23.63 7.44 6.81
C ALA A 375 23.52 6.26 7.78
N GLU A 376 22.95 6.50 8.97
CA GLU A 376 22.74 5.45 9.97
C GLU A 376 21.83 4.33 9.46
N ALA A 377 20.75 4.65 8.73
CA ALA A 377 19.84 3.66 8.19
C ALA A 377 20.54 2.80 7.10
N THR A 378 21.36 3.42 6.26
CA THR A 378 22.11 2.71 5.21
C THR A 378 23.25 1.87 5.79
N ASP A 379 23.97 2.36 6.79
CA ASP A 379 24.99 1.59 7.51
C ASP A 379 24.35 0.38 8.19
N PHE A 380 23.23 0.56 8.87
CA PHE A 380 22.47 -0.53 9.48
C PHE A 380 22.05 -1.59 8.45
N ALA A 381 21.53 -1.17 7.28
CA ALA A 381 21.17 -2.09 6.21
C ALA A 381 22.39 -2.87 5.68
N GLY A 382 23.52 -2.20 5.55
CA GLY A 382 24.80 -2.82 5.20
C GLY A 382 25.25 -3.86 6.22
N GLU A 383 25.21 -3.53 7.51
CA GLU A 383 25.57 -4.44 8.59
C GLU A 383 24.67 -5.69 8.61
N VAL A 384 23.35 -5.52 8.49
CA VAL A 384 22.43 -6.66 8.39
C VAL A 384 22.75 -7.50 7.15
N ALA A 385 22.95 -6.87 5.98
CA ALA A 385 23.16 -7.57 4.72
C ALA A 385 24.50 -8.31 4.66
N LEU A 386 25.55 -7.77 5.31
CA LEU A 386 26.93 -8.28 5.23
C LEU A 386 27.45 -8.91 6.56
N GLY A 387 26.54 -9.18 7.51
CA GLY A 387 26.85 -9.95 8.71
C GLY A 387 27.70 -9.23 9.72
N GLY A 388 27.45 -7.96 9.98
CA GLY A 388 28.21 -7.14 10.90
C GLY A 388 29.60 -6.77 10.41
N ARG A 389 29.89 -7.01 9.11
CA ARG A 389 31.24 -6.87 8.52
C ARG A 389 31.28 -5.89 7.36
N ALA A 390 30.27 -5.03 7.22
CA ALA A 390 30.12 -4.18 6.05
C ALA A 390 31.33 -3.29 5.81
N GLU A 391 31.79 -2.55 6.82
CA GLU A 391 32.92 -1.66 6.73
C GLU A 391 34.25 -2.43 6.58
N GLU A 392 34.42 -3.56 7.29
CA GLU A 392 35.60 -4.44 7.13
C GLU A 392 35.73 -4.92 5.68
N LEU A 393 34.62 -5.40 5.10
CA LEU A 393 34.60 -5.90 3.73
C LEU A 393 34.83 -4.77 2.71
N ALA A 394 34.27 -3.60 2.95
CA ALA A 394 34.52 -2.43 2.12
C ALA A 394 35.99 -2.03 2.15
N GLN A 395 36.61 -2.00 3.32
CA GLN A 395 38.02 -1.69 3.48
C GLN A 395 38.89 -2.72 2.77
N LYS A 396 38.60 -4.03 2.86
CA LYS A 396 39.29 -5.10 2.10
C LYS A 396 39.17 -4.90 0.61
N CYS A 397 38.02 -4.39 0.10
CA CYS A 397 37.90 -4.07 -1.32
C CYS A 397 38.82 -2.94 -1.72
N VAL A 398 38.93 -1.87 -0.90
CA VAL A 398 39.86 -0.74 -1.17
C VAL A 398 41.31 -1.20 -1.16
N GLU A 399 41.70 -2.01 -0.15
CA GLU A 399 43.07 -2.57 -0.06
C GLU A 399 43.40 -3.47 -1.26
N THR A 400 42.48 -4.38 -1.62
CA THR A 400 42.64 -5.25 -2.80
C THR A 400 42.78 -4.45 -4.08
N ALA A 401 42.06 -3.31 -4.17
CA ALA A 401 42.17 -2.37 -5.28
C ALA A 401 43.36 -1.42 -5.17
N GLN A 402 44.21 -1.53 -4.14
CA GLN A 402 45.36 -0.64 -3.88
C GLN A 402 44.92 0.86 -3.89
N GLY A 403 43.75 1.17 -3.37
CA GLY A 403 43.19 2.52 -3.36
C GLY A 403 42.78 3.08 -4.72
N LYS A 404 42.84 2.29 -5.80
CA LYS A 404 42.49 2.73 -7.16
C LYS A 404 41.02 2.44 -7.47
N LEU A 405 40.21 3.48 -7.71
CA LEU A 405 38.77 3.37 -7.99
C LEU A 405 38.50 2.45 -9.19
N GLU A 406 39.29 2.52 -10.25
CA GLU A 406 39.17 1.69 -11.45
C GLU A 406 39.30 0.17 -11.19
N TRP A 407 39.99 -0.20 -10.11
CA TRP A 407 40.21 -1.59 -9.73
C TRP A 407 39.18 -2.15 -8.75
N ILE A 408 38.38 -1.31 -8.12
CA ILE A 408 37.30 -1.71 -7.18
C ILE A 408 36.34 -2.69 -7.87
N LYS A 409 36.01 -2.49 -9.15
CA LYS A 409 35.14 -3.40 -9.90
C LYS A 409 35.68 -4.84 -10.01
N LYS A 410 37.02 -5.03 -9.96
CA LYS A 410 37.65 -6.35 -9.92
C LYS A 410 37.84 -6.85 -8.49
N ALA A 411 38.06 -5.96 -7.55
CA ALA A 411 38.25 -6.28 -6.14
C ALA A 411 36.99 -6.83 -5.48
N VAL A 412 35.85 -6.21 -5.73
CA VAL A 412 34.57 -6.60 -5.08
C VAL A 412 34.22 -8.07 -5.32
N PRO A 413 34.17 -8.62 -6.55
CA PRO A 413 33.88 -10.04 -6.74
C PRO A 413 34.90 -10.99 -6.13
N LYS A 414 36.19 -10.56 -6.05
CA LYS A 414 37.25 -11.33 -5.42
C LYS A 414 37.04 -11.40 -3.92
N VAL A 415 36.91 -10.25 -3.26
CA VAL A 415 36.67 -10.18 -1.80
C VAL A 415 35.41 -10.92 -1.43
N ALA A 416 34.29 -10.71 -2.17
CA ALA A 416 33.04 -11.39 -1.91
C ALA A 416 33.17 -12.91 -1.92
N ARG A 417 33.92 -13.46 -2.90
CA ARG A 417 34.20 -14.90 -3.00
C ARG A 417 35.08 -15.38 -1.85
N ASP A 418 36.18 -14.66 -1.56
CA ASP A 418 37.15 -15.03 -0.54
C ASP A 418 36.53 -15.00 0.88
N GLU A 419 35.57 -14.11 1.10
CA GLU A 419 34.86 -13.91 2.38
C GLU A 419 33.49 -14.60 2.47
N GLY A 420 33.04 -15.25 1.39
CA GLY A 420 31.79 -16.01 1.37
C GLY A 420 30.52 -15.14 1.47
N VAL A 421 30.54 -13.92 0.93
CA VAL A 421 29.41 -13.01 0.93
C VAL A 421 28.87 -12.76 -0.48
N SER A 422 27.62 -12.24 -0.59
CA SER A 422 27.04 -11.91 -1.88
C SER A 422 27.78 -10.76 -2.55
N VAL A 423 28.18 -10.97 -3.82
CA VAL A 423 28.78 -9.94 -4.66
C VAL A 423 27.84 -8.75 -4.82
N ASP A 424 26.56 -9.03 -4.99
CA ASP A 424 25.51 -8.02 -5.24
C ASP A 424 25.32 -7.10 -4.04
N LEU A 425 25.22 -7.69 -2.83
CA LEU A 425 25.08 -6.92 -1.58
C LEU A 425 26.35 -6.10 -1.31
N LEU A 426 27.54 -6.71 -1.46
CA LEU A 426 28.81 -5.99 -1.26
C LEU A 426 29.00 -4.87 -2.29
N ALA A 427 28.61 -5.09 -3.56
CA ALA A 427 28.71 -4.05 -4.59
C ALA A 427 27.79 -2.86 -4.31
N ASN A 428 26.58 -3.09 -3.82
CA ASN A 428 25.67 -2.01 -3.44
C ASN A 428 26.21 -1.22 -2.24
N TYR A 429 26.74 -1.91 -1.20
CA TYR A 429 27.35 -1.23 -0.06
C TYR A 429 28.59 -0.43 -0.47
N MET A 430 29.43 -0.97 -1.33
CA MET A 430 30.59 -0.24 -1.88
C MET A 430 30.19 1.03 -2.64
N ALA A 431 29.12 0.97 -3.45
CA ALA A 431 28.63 2.15 -4.15
C ALA A 431 28.16 3.24 -3.18
N TYR A 432 27.45 2.86 -2.12
CA TYR A 432 27.08 3.78 -1.06
C TYR A 432 28.31 4.37 -0.37
N ARG A 433 29.23 3.53 0.08
CA ARG A 433 30.46 3.94 0.77
C ARG A 433 31.31 4.92 -0.04
N LEU A 434 31.43 4.70 -1.35
CA LEU A 434 32.12 5.59 -2.27
C LEU A 434 31.35 6.89 -2.49
N SER A 435 30.02 6.86 -2.51
CA SER A 435 29.19 8.07 -2.64
C SER A 435 29.39 9.05 -1.48
N LEU A 436 29.66 8.56 -0.26
CA LEU A 436 30.02 9.41 0.88
C LEU A 436 31.34 10.17 0.67
N GLN A 437 32.20 9.67 -0.20
CA GLN A 437 33.48 10.29 -0.59
C GLN A 437 33.34 11.16 -1.85
N GLY A 438 32.11 11.33 -2.36
CA GLY A 438 31.82 12.08 -3.58
C GLY A 438 32.04 11.31 -4.88
N GLU A 439 32.31 10.01 -4.81
CA GLU A 439 32.57 9.15 -5.97
C GLU A 439 31.29 8.45 -6.44
N ASN A 440 30.91 8.62 -7.70
CA ASN A 440 29.76 7.93 -8.29
C ASN A 440 30.14 6.56 -8.85
N TRP A 441 29.86 5.51 -8.09
CA TRP A 441 30.19 4.14 -8.49
C TRP A 441 28.94 3.25 -8.75
N TRP A 442 27.73 3.83 -8.68
CA TRP A 442 26.48 3.09 -8.84
C TRP A 442 26.37 2.34 -10.17
N GLY A 443 26.84 2.93 -11.26
CA GLY A 443 26.86 2.25 -12.57
C GLY A 443 27.77 1.01 -12.60
N ALA A 444 28.89 1.04 -11.88
CA ALA A 444 29.78 -0.12 -11.76
C ALA A 444 29.16 -1.20 -10.87
N ALA A 445 28.54 -0.82 -9.75
CA ALA A 445 27.80 -1.73 -8.89
C ALA A 445 26.67 -2.44 -9.64
N GLN A 446 25.91 -1.71 -10.45
CA GLN A 446 24.83 -2.27 -11.27
C GLN A 446 25.31 -3.34 -12.25
N ASN A 447 26.52 -3.18 -12.80
CA ASN A 447 27.14 -4.18 -13.68
C ASN A 447 27.60 -5.47 -12.98
N LEU A 448 27.68 -5.44 -11.64
CA LEU A 448 28.05 -6.59 -10.82
C LEU A 448 26.80 -7.32 -10.27
N GLN A 449 25.61 -6.79 -10.50
CA GLN A 449 24.38 -7.41 -10.02
C GLN A 449 24.00 -8.64 -10.84
N GLN A 450 23.57 -9.69 -10.16
CA GLN A 450 22.95 -10.82 -10.80
C GLN A 450 21.53 -10.42 -11.29
N ARG A 451 21.24 -10.75 -12.54
CA ARG A 451 19.93 -10.48 -13.15
C ARG A 451 19.00 -11.67 -12.95
N ASN A 452 18.80 -12.08 -11.71
CA ASN A 452 18.00 -13.24 -11.37
C ASN A 452 16.57 -12.82 -10.99
N GLY A 453 15.68 -12.81 -11.97
CA GLY A 453 14.26 -12.53 -11.76
C GLY A 453 13.89 -11.05 -11.81
N ASN A 454 12.65 -10.77 -11.43
CA ASN A 454 12.11 -9.41 -11.32
C ASN A 454 11.67 -9.19 -9.86
N PRO A 455 12.47 -8.48 -9.05
CA PRO A 455 12.18 -8.28 -7.63
C PRO A 455 10.85 -7.53 -7.39
N TRP A 456 10.48 -6.62 -8.28
CA TRP A 456 9.18 -5.95 -8.20
C TRP A 456 8.02 -6.96 -8.35
N ARG A 457 8.12 -7.92 -9.29
CA ARG A 457 7.10 -8.98 -9.44
C ARG A 457 7.02 -9.86 -8.18
N ILE A 458 8.17 -10.22 -7.60
CA ILE A 458 8.21 -10.99 -6.35
C ILE A 458 7.43 -10.23 -5.26
N ALA A 459 7.75 -8.97 -5.02
CA ALA A 459 7.10 -8.15 -4.00
C ALA A 459 5.60 -7.91 -4.31
N ARG A 460 5.24 -7.66 -5.59
CA ARG A 460 3.86 -7.53 -6.05
C ARG A 460 3.05 -8.80 -5.75
N ASP A 461 3.60 -9.96 -6.06
CA ASP A 461 2.91 -11.24 -5.87
C ASP A 461 2.72 -11.55 -4.38
N PHE A 462 3.59 -11.04 -3.49
CA PHE A 462 3.37 -11.05 -2.05
C PHE A 462 2.11 -10.27 -1.66
N VAL A 463 1.96 -9.04 -2.17
CA VAL A 463 0.75 -8.23 -1.93
C VAL A 463 -0.49 -8.95 -2.43
N ILE A 464 -0.49 -9.40 -3.69
CA ILE A 464 -1.66 -10.03 -4.32
C ILE A 464 -2.12 -11.29 -3.56
N ARG A 465 -1.19 -12.07 -3.02
CA ARG A 465 -1.52 -13.31 -2.29
C ARG A 465 -1.98 -13.07 -0.86
N ARG A 466 -1.61 -11.94 -0.23
CA ARG A 466 -1.78 -11.72 1.21
C ARG A 466 -2.78 -10.62 1.55
N ALA A 467 -3.08 -9.71 0.63
CA ALA A 467 -4.05 -8.67 0.83
C ALA A 467 -5.48 -9.17 0.60
N ASP A 468 -6.38 -8.86 1.51
CA ASP A 468 -7.81 -9.04 1.32
C ASP A 468 -8.41 -7.80 0.67
N PHE A 469 -8.76 -7.92 -0.61
CA PHE A 469 -9.37 -6.85 -1.38
C PHE A 469 -10.91 -6.80 -1.24
N GLY A 470 -11.50 -7.70 -0.47
CA GLY A 470 -12.96 -7.77 -0.26
C GLY A 470 -13.51 -6.58 0.52
N ASN A 471 -12.69 -6.06 1.44
CA ASN A 471 -13.03 -4.93 2.32
C ASN A 471 -12.65 -3.56 1.76
N VAL A 472 -12.09 -3.50 0.55
CA VAL A 472 -11.70 -2.26 -0.11
C VAL A 472 -12.79 -1.85 -1.10
N ASN A 473 -13.14 -0.56 -1.10
CA ASN A 473 -14.08 -0.01 -2.08
C ASN A 473 -13.67 -0.36 -3.52
N PRO A 474 -14.60 -0.69 -4.42
CA PRO A 474 -14.28 -1.11 -5.80
C PRO A 474 -13.36 -0.14 -6.56
N ILE A 475 -13.56 1.17 -6.42
CA ILE A 475 -12.73 2.19 -7.08
C ILE A 475 -11.31 2.17 -6.49
N ASP A 476 -11.19 2.11 -5.16
CA ASP A 476 -9.92 2.06 -4.45
C ASP A 476 -9.15 0.78 -4.76
N LYS A 477 -9.85 -0.35 -4.81
CA LYS A 477 -9.28 -1.63 -5.24
C LYS A 477 -8.73 -1.53 -6.65
N GLU A 478 -9.46 -0.91 -7.57
CA GLU A 478 -8.99 -0.73 -8.96
C GLU A 478 -7.73 0.14 -8.99
N ILE A 479 -7.69 1.27 -8.26
CA ILE A 479 -6.53 2.16 -8.17
C ILE A 479 -5.32 1.40 -7.59
N LEU A 480 -5.50 0.63 -6.51
CA LEU A 480 -4.42 -0.15 -5.90
C LEU A 480 -3.91 -1.25 -6.85
N LEU A 481 -4.80 -2.00 -7.48
CA LEU A 481 -4.41 -3.04 -8.44
C LEU A 481 -3.76 -2.44 -9.70
N GLN A 482 -4.15 -1.23 -10.11
CA GLN A 482 -3.52 -0.52 -11.21
C GLN A 482 -2.11 -0.04 -10.86
N ALA A 483 -1.88 0.40 -9.61
CA ALA A 483 -0.54 0.71 -9.11
C ALA A 483 0.39 -0.52 -9.11
N LEU A 484 -0.17 -1.70 -8.87
CA LEU A 484 0.53 -2.99 -8.90
C LEU A 484 0.60 -3.61 -10.32
N SER A 485 0.11 -2.94 -11.35
CA SER A 485 0.24 -3.40 -12.75
C SER A 485 1.56 -2.92 -13.36
N GLU A 486 2.09 -3.72 -14.29
CA GLU A 486 3.24 -3.29 -15.09
C GLU A 486 2.86 -2.05 -15.89
N THR A 487 3.73 -1.04 -15.89
CA THR A 487 3.67 0.07 -16.86
C THR A 487 4.21 -0.46 -18.18
N GLU A 488 3.41 -0.41 -19.22
CA GLU A 488 3.82 -0.71 -20.60
C GLU A 488 4.87 0.29 -21.08
#